data_4351d3ef29c533a7a07e0abce63ec2dc
#
_entry.id   4351d3ef29c533a7a07e0abce63ec2dc
#
_cell.length_a   1.000
_cell.length_b   1.000
_cell.length_c   1.000
_cell.angle_alpha   90.00
_cell.angle_beta   90.00
_cell.angle_gamma   90.00
#
_symmetry.space_group_name_H-M   'P 1'
#
loop_
_entity.id
_entity.type
_entity.pdbx_description
1 polymer ?
#
loop_
_entity_poly.entity_id
_entity_poly.type
_entity_poly.pdbx_seq_one_letter_code
_entity_poly.pdbx_strand_id
1 'polypeptide(L)' 'MAQIQIKQVKSRIKCPAVQKRTLDALGLKKMNHVVVKENTPDVMGMVNKVRHLVEVTNA' A
#
# COMPACT_ATOMS: atom_id res chain seq x y z
N MET A 1 11.80 1.64 -16.05
CA MET A 1 11.29 2.25 -14.84
C MET A 1 10.97 1.18 -13.83
N ALA A 2 11.29 1.43 -12.58
CA ALA A 2 11.11 0.42 -11.55
C ALA A 2 9.65 0.30 -11.14
N GLN A 3 9.21 -0.91 -10.90
CA GLN A 3 7.89 -1.18 -10.35
C GLN A 3 8.04 -1.87 -9.00
N ILE A 4 7.05 -1.71 -8.15
CA ILE A 4 7.01 -2.35 -6.83
C ILE A 4 5.70 -3.09 -6.67
N GLN A 5 5.76 -4.18 -5.91
CA GLN A 5 4.57 -4.89 -5.46
C GLN A 5 4.26 -4.48 -4.03
N ILE A 6 3.00 -4.16 -3.79
CA ILE A 6 2.54 -3.77 -2.47
C ILE A 6 1.48 -4.78 -2.04
N LYS A 7 1.72 -5.44 -0.92
CA LYS A 7 0.81 -6.44 -0.38
C LYS A 7 0.33 -5.99 0.99
N GLN A 8 -0.99 -5.99 1.19
CA GLN A 8 -1.56 -5.69 2.49
C GLN A 8 -1.40 -6.92 3.40
N VAL A 9 -0.60 -6.79 4.44
CA VAL A 9 -0.30 -7.91 5.34
C VAL A 9 -1.03 -7.79 6.68
N LYS A 10 -1.60 -6.62 6.98
CA LYS A 10 -2.36 -6.41 8.21
C LYS A 10 -3.73 -5.82 7.91
N SER A 11 -4.70 -6.15 8.76
CA SER A 11 -6.05 -5.64 8.63
C SER A 11 -6.09 -4.13 8.79
N ARG A 12 -6.93 -3.47 7.99
CA ARG A 12 -7.14 -2.03 8.08
C ARG A 12 -8.26 -1.64 9.05
N ILE A 13 -8.87 -2.61 9.72
CA ILE A 13 -10.03 -2.37 10.59
C ILE A 13 -9.69 -1.40 11.71
N LYS A 14 -8.49 -1.50 12.28
CA LYS A 14 -8.04 -0.66 13.37
C LYS A 14 -7.29 0.59 12.93
N CYS A 15 -7.27 0.88 11.64
CA CYS A 15 -6.51 2.00 11.12
C CYS A 15 -7.31 3.29 11.13
N PRO A 16 -6.66 4.45 11.30
CA PRO A 16 -7.32 5.73 11.09
C PRO A 16 -7.89 5.85 9.68
N ALA A 17 -8.91 6.69 9.53
CA ALA A 17 -9.57 6.87 8.24
C ALA A 17 -8.59 7.31 7.13
N VAL A 18 -7.61 8.14 7.48
CA VAL A 18 -6.59 8.60 6.52
C VAL A 18 -5.81 7.42 5.94
N GLN A 19 -5.43 6.47 6.80
CA GLN A 19 -4.69 5.29 6.34
C GLN A 19 -5.56 4.38 5.49
N LYS A 20 -6.83 4.23 5.84
CA LYS A 20 -7.78 3.47 5.02
C LYS A 20 -7.91 4.07 3.62
N ARG A 21 -8.02 5.39 3.55
CA ARG A 21 -8.09 6.10 2.26
C ARG A 21 -6.82 5.88 1.45
N THR A 22 -5.67 5.90 2.10
CA THR A 22 -4.40 5.67 1.43
C THR A 22 -4.33 4.26 0.85
N LEU A 23 -4.79 3.26 1.60
CA LEU A 23 -4.86 1.89 1.10
C LEU A 23 -5.81 1.78 -0.09
N ASP A 24 -6.96 2.45 -0.04
CA ASP A 24 -7.90 2.46 -1.15
C ASP A 24 -7.30 3.13 -2.39
N ALA A 25 -6.56 4.22 -2.19
CA ALA A 25 -5.88 4.91 -3.29
C ALA A 25 -4.81 4.03 -3.94
N LEU A 26 -4.17 3.17 -3.16
CA LEU A 26 -3.22 2.20 -3.69
C LEU A 26 -3.90 1.00 -4.35
N GLY A 27 -5.20 0.81 -4.15
CA GLY A 27 -5.94 -0.32 -4.67
C GLY A 27 -5.98 -1.52 -3.75
N LEU A 28 -5.52 -1.38 -2.52
CA LEU A 28 -5.50 -2.46 -1.54
C LEU A 28 -6.79 -2.46 -0.75
N LYS A 29 -7.75 -3.27 -1.17
CA LYS A 29 -9.08 -3.30 -0.55
C LYS A 29 -9.31 -4.49 0.37
N LYS A 30 -8.47 -5.51 0.26
CA LYS A 30 -8.61 -6.74 1.04
C LYS A 30 -7.29 -7.16 1.63
N MET A 31 -7.36 -7.91 2.72
CA MET A 31 -6.20 -8.56 3.31
C MET A 31 -5.50 -9.44 2.28
N ASN A 32 -4.18 -9.39 2.26
CA ASN A 32 -3.35 -10.16 1.34
C ASN A 32 -3.53 -9.78 -0.15
N HIS A 33 -4.21 -8.67 -0.42
CA HIS A 33 -4.32 -8.17 -1.79
C HIS A 33 -2.96 -7.61 -2.23
N VAL A 34 -2.55 -7.97 -3.44
CA VAL A 34 -1.28 -7.52 -4.01
C VAL A 34 -1.56 -6.62 -5.20
N VAL A 35 -0.90 -5.47 -5.25
CA VAL A 35 -0.96 -4.57 -6.40
C VAL A 35 0.45 -4.22 -6.85
N VAL A 36 0.59 -3.94 -8.13
CA VAL A 36 1.85 -3.49 -8.71
C VAL A 36 1.69 -2.02 -9.09
N LYS A 37 2.62 -1.19 -8.63
CA LYS A 37 2.63 0.24 -8.92
C LYS A 37 4.02 0.66 -9.37
N GLU A 38 4.10 1.76 -10.10
CA GLU A 38 5.38 2.35 -10.43
C GLU A 38 6.02 2.96 -9.19
N ASN A 39 7.35 2.88 -9.14
CA ASN A 39 8.11 3.46 -8.04
C ASN A 39 8.27 4.96 -8.26
N THR A 40 7.20 5.71 -8.03
CA THR A 40 7.19 7.16 -8.16
C THR A 40 7.17 7.79 -6.77
N PRO A 41 7.60 9.07 -6.62
CA PRO A 41 7.52 9.75 -5.33
C PRO A 41 6.13 9.79 -4.74
N ASP A 42 5.10 9.94 -5.57
CA ASP A 42 3.71 9.96 -5.10
C ASP A 42 3.31 8.61 -4.49
N VAL A 43 3.63 7.53 -5.19
CA VAL A 43 3.33 6.18 -4.69
C VAL A 43 4.12 5.89 -3.43
N MET A 44 5.39 6.24 -3.40
CA MET A 44 6.23 6.02 -2.22
C MET A 44 5.75 6.83 -1.03
N GLY A 45 5.25 8.04 -1.25
CA GLY A 45 4.66 8.84 -0.19
C GLY A 45 3.43 8.16 0.42
N MET A 46 2.57 7.60 -0.41
CA MET A 46 1.40 6.85 0.07
C MET A 46 1.82 5.58 0.81
N VAL A 47 2.78 4.85 0.27
CA VAL A 47 3.28 3.63 0.89
C VAL A 47 3.87 3.92 2.26
N ASN A 48 4.63 5.01 2.40
CA ASN A 48 5.24 5.37 3.68
C ASN A 48 4.20 5.61 4.77
N LYS A 49 3.03 6.10 4.42
CA LYS A 49 1.95 6.33 5.40
C LYS A 49 1.38 5.02 5.95
N VAL A 50 1.46 3.96 5.19
CA VAL A 50 0.85 2.67 5.56
C VAL A 50 1.86 1.52 5.55
N ARG A 51 3.15 1.84 5.57
CA ARG A 51 4.21 0.82 5.46
C ARG A 51 4.13 -0.23 6.57
N HIS A 52 3.58 0.13 7.71
CA HIS A 52 3.39 -0.79 8.83
C HIS A 52 2.24 -1.79 8.58
N LEU A 53 1.45 -1.55 7.55
CA LEU A 53 0.29 -2.39 7.19
C LEU A 53 0.55 -3.20 5.93
N VAL A 54 1.57 -2.85 5.18
CA VAL A 54 1.86 -3.45 3.88
C VAL A 54 3.30 -3.91 3.81
N GLU A 55 3.53 -4.84 2.89
CA GLU A 55 4.88 -5.28 2.54
C GLU A 55 5.15 -4.84 1.11
N VAL A 56 6.30 -4.21 0.90
CA VAL A 56 6.71 -3.72 -0.41
C VAL A 56 7.90 -4.53 -0.89
N THR A 57 7.79 -5.05 -2.09
CA THR A 57 8.88 -5.78 -2.75
C THR A 57 9.07 -5.25 -4.15
N ASN A 58 10.23 -5.49 -4.72
CA ASN A 58 10.47 -5.14 -6.12
C ASN A 58 9.69 -6.11 -7.03
N ALA A 59 9.02 -5.52 -7.99
CA ALA A 59 8.28 -6.31 -8.97
C ALA A 59 9.17 -6.76 -10.12
#